data_f0eba2f4472c4310db99effac8bb6008
#
_entry.id   f0eba2f4472c4310db99effac8bb6008
#
_cell.length_a   1.000
_cell.length_b   1.000
_cell.length_c   1.000
_cell.angle_alpha   90.00
_cell.angle_beta   90.00
_cell.angle_gamma   90.00
#
_symmetry.space_group_name_H-M   'P 1'
#
loop_
_entity.id
_entity.type
_entity.pdbx_description
1 polymer ?
#
loop_
_entity_poly.entity_id
_entity_poly.type
_entity_poly.pdbx_seq_one_letter_code
_entity_poly.pdbx_strand_id
1 'polypeptide(L)'
;MKFLKKMMQVGLAVFFFGLLATSTVFADDSDSEGWKFVQENGRTYYKKGDLKETHWRVIDGKYYYFDYNGEMVIGWQYIPMPDKGSTIGPYPNGIRLEYMPMSKWYYFNQDGVLQEFVGWQQLELKDSLTVGKKHGEGWEGPEVLKLAYYYFDQDHSLKTGWLYDQSNWYYLAKTGNSGNKNLGGERRSGWINDNSTWYYLDPTTAAMQTGWQYLGNKWYYLRSSGAMATGWYLDGSTWYYLDAQNGDMKTGWIYVGNTWYYLRSSGAMVTGWFQVNGKWYYAYSSGALAVNTKVDGYYVNYNGEWVQ
;
A
#
# COMPACT_ATOMS: atom_id res chain seq x y z
N MET A 1 -22.45 29.40 -4.21
CA MET A 1 -22.07 29.10 -2.83
C MET A 1 -23.17 28.25 -2.19
N LYS A 2 -23.30 26.96 -2.59
CA LYS A 2 -24.20 25.93 -2.02
C LYS A 2 -23.94 24.60 -2.70
N PHE A 3 -22.69 24.05 -2.57
CA PHE A 3 -22.36 22.69 -3.04
C PHE A 3 -21.18 22.15 -2.24
N LEU A 4 -21.34 22.07 -0.93
CA LEU A 4 -20.37 21.40 -0.06
C LEU A 4 -21.04 21.00 1.25
N LYS A 5 -22.01 20.08 1.18
CA LYS A 5 -22.56 19.40 2.37
C LYS A 5 -23.31 18.14 1.97
N LYS A 6 -22.57 17.13 1.50
CA LYS A 6 -23.12 15.76 1.41
C LYS A 6 -22.00 14.72 1.26
N MET A 7 -21.07 14.72 2.19
CA MET A 7 -20.20 13.58 2.46
C MET A 7 -19.77 13.69 3.92
N MET A 8 -20.28 12.84 4.72
CA MET A 8 -19.87 12.36 6.04
C MET A 8 -21.08 12.12 6.93
N GLN A 9 -21.73 11.01 6.70
CA GLN A 9 -22.45 10.30 7.74
C GLN A 9 -22.22 8.80 7.52
N VAL A 10 -21.00 8.35 7.81
CA VAL A 10 -20.79 6.96 8.19
C VAL A 10 -20.74 6.98 9.71
N GLY A 11 -21.75 6.45 10.32
CA GLY A 11 -21.96 6.50 11.75
C GLY A 11 -20.84 5.80 12.49
N LEU A 12 -20.23 6.53 13.40
CA LEU A 12 -19.35 6.02 14.45
C LEU A 12 -20.25 5.27 15.46
N ALA A 13 -20.45 3.98 15.24
CA ALA A 13 -21.05 3.11 16.27
C ALA A 13 -19.95 2.65 17.20
N VAL A 14 -19.60 3.48 18.20
CA VAL A 14 -18.83 3.05 19.35
C VAL A 14 -19.77 2.28 20.27
N PHE A 15 -19.73 0.97 20.24
CA PHE A 15 -20.40 0.14 21.24
C PHE A 15 -19.44 -0.13 22.41
N PHE A 16 -19.67 0.60 23.50
CA PHE A 16 -19.20 0.18 24.81
C PHE A 16 -19.99 -1.04 25.26
N PHE A 17 -19.37 -2.20 25.33
CA PHE A 17 -19.93 -3.32 26.07
C PHE A 17 -19.19 -3.51 27.39
N GLY A 18 -19.88 -3.13 28.46
CA GLY A 18 -19.50 -3.51 29.82
C GLY A 18 -19.59 -5.03 30.01
N LEU A 19 -18.63 -5.58 30.73
CA LEU A 19 -18.58 -6.96 31.19
C LEU A 19 -19.87 -7.30 31.98
N LEU A 20 -20.74 -8.07 31.38
CA LEU A 20 -21.68 -8.94 32.10
C LEU A 20 -21.48 -10.34 31.54
N ALA A 21 -20.90 -11.20 32.36
CA ALA A 21 -20.87 -12.63 32.12
C ALA A 21 -22.30 -13.18 32.19
N THR A 22 -23.00 -13.10 31.05
CA THR A 22 -24.20 -13.88 30.82
C THR A 22 -23.86 -14.89 29.75
N SER A 23 -24.07 -16.16 30.03
CA SER A 23 -24.09 -17.23 29.05
C SER A 23 -25.15 -16.89 28.01
N THR A 24 -24.75 -16.18 26.95
CA THR A 24 -25.60 -15.99 25.78
C THR A 24 -25.62 -17.30 25.02
N VAL A 25 -26.68 -18.08 25.22
CA VAL A 25 -27.09 -19.09 24.27
C VAL A 25 -27.44 -18.30 22.99
N PHE A 26 -26.56 -18.39 21.97
CA PHE A 26 -26.90 -17.88 20.64
C PHE A 26 -28.16 -18.60 20.19
N ALA A 27 -29.11 -17.86 19.57
CA ALA A 27 -30.36 -18.40 19.11
C ALA A 27 -30.13 -19.66 18.26
N ASP A 28 -30.89 -20.68 18.58
CA ASP A 28 -30.92 -21.94 17.90
C ASP A 28 -31.17 -21.73 16.41
N ASP A 29 -30.11 -21.99 15.61
CA ASP A 29 -30.26 -21.97 14.17
C ASP A 29 -30.96 -23.26 13.74
N SER A 30 -32.06 -23.08 13.04
CA SER A 30 -32.92 -24.15 12.52
C SER A 30 -32.30 -24.94 11.37
N ASP A 31 -30.97 -25.04 11.29
CA ASP A 31 -30.34 -26.09 10.51
C ASP A 31 -30.66 -27.40 11.22
N SER A 32 -31.73 -28.05 10.75
CA SER A 32 -32.57 -29.10 11.38
C SER A 32 -31.84 -30.36 11.82
N GLU A 33 -30.51 -30.34 11.93
CA GLU A 33 -29.66 -31.48 12.21
C GLU A 33 -28.94 -31.45 13.56
N GLY A 34 -29.26 -30.52 14.46
CA GLY A 34 -28.71 -30.48 15.83
C GLY A 34 -27.29 -29.88 15.93
N TRP A 35 -26.83 -29.12 14.93
CA TRP A 35 -25.64 -28.26 15.01
C TRP A 35 -25.94 -27.00 15.79
N LYS A 36 -25.02 -26.57 16.65
CA LYS A 36 -25.16 -25.34 17.43
C LYS A 36 -23.80 -24.73 17.82
N PHE A 37 -23.79 -23.43 18.06
CA PHE A 37 -22.64 -22.77 18.66
C PHE A 37 -22.50 -23.20 20.12
N VAL A 38 -21.28 -23.56 20.53
CA VAL A 38 -20.93 -23.99 21.88
C VAL A 38 -19.66 -23.28 22.32
N GLN A 39 -19.67 -22.70 23.52
CA GLN A 39 -18.46 -22.13 24.14
C GLN A 39 -17.86 -23.15 25.11
N GLU A 40 -16.58 -23.45 24.93
CA GLU A 40 -15.79 -24.34 25.77
C GLU A 40 -14.44 -23.68 26.06
N ASN A 41 -14.12 -23.49 27.35
CA ASN A 41 -12.85 -22.88 27.79
C ASN A 41 -12.56 -21.49 27.11
N GLY A 42 -13.58 -20.65 26.96
CA GLY A 42 -13.47 -19.33 26.34
C GLY A 42 -13.34 -19.35 24.81
N ARG A 43 -13.54 -20.51 24.17
CA ARG A 43 -13.48 -20.67 22.71
C ARG A 43 -14.83 -21.06 22.17
N THR A 44 -15.16 -20.63 20.96
CA THR A 44 -16.43 -20.92 20.31
C THR A 44 -16.22 -21.96 19.21
N TYR A 45 -17.13 -22.93 19.17
CA TYR A 45 -17.19 -24.03 18.21
C TYR A 45 -18.61 -24.10 17.62
N TYR A 46 -18.74 -24.65 16.42
CA TYR A 46 -20.03 -25.08 15.88
C TYR A 46 -20.05 -26.62 15.89
N LYS A 47 -20.93 -27.19 16.67
CA LYS A 47 -20.86 -28.63 17.04
C LYS A 47 -22.20 -29.34 16.91
N LYS A 48 -22.10 -30.66 16.61
CA LYS A 48 -23.19 -31.64 16.74
C LYS A 48 -22.64 -32.84 17.52
N GLY A 49 -23.02 -32.97 18.80
CA GLY A 49 -22.40 -33.93 19.69
C GLY A 49 -20.89 -33.65 19.82
N ASP A 50 -20.06 -34.67 19.54
CA ASP A 50 -18.59 -34.55 19.54
C ASP A 50 -17.99 -34.05 18.23
N LEU A 51 -18.78 -33.94 17.16
CA LEU A 51 -18.34 -33.44 15.88
C LEU A 51 -18.20 -31.94 15.95
N LYS A 52 -17.08 -31.41 15.42
CA LYS A 52 -16.79 -29.98 15.28
C LYS A 52 -16.72 -29.61 13.81
N GLU A 53 -17.30 -28.47 13.45
CA GLU A 53 -17.12 -27.90 12.15
C GLU A 53 -15.70 -27.36 11.99
N THR A 54 -15.17 -27.40 10.76
CA THR A 54 -13.86 -26.86 10.39
C THR A 54 -13.96 -26.16 9.05
N HIS A 55 -13.07 -25.19 8.81
CA HIS A 55 -13.03 -24.41 7.57
C HIS A 55 -14.25 -23.48 7.37
N TRP A 56 -14.62 -23.19 6.13
CA TRP A 56 -15.72 -22.30 5.81
C TRP A 56 -17.08 -22.96 6.08
N ARG A 57 -17.98 -22.19 6.73
CA ARG A 57 -19.38 -22.59 6.92
C ARG A 57 -20.32 -21.41 6.72
N VAL A 58 -21.45 -21.65 6.07
CA VAL A 58 -22.59 -20.71 6.06
C VAL A 58 -23.59 -21.16 7.11
N ILE A 59 -23.91 -20.25 8.02
CA ILE A 59 -24.89 -20.45 9.09
C ILE A 59 -25.81 -19.24 9.07
N ASP A 60 -27.09 -19.41 8.89
CA ASP A 60 -28.10 -18.33 8.74
C ASP A 60 -27.73 -17.26 7.71
N GLY A 61 -27.23 -17.71 6.56
CA GLY A 61 -26.80 -16.83 5.49
C GLY A 61 -25.54 -16.01 5.77
N LYS A 62 -24.85 -16.24 6.90
CA LYS A 62 -23.60 -15.59 7.28
C LYS A 62 -22.43 -16.55 7.14
N TYR A 63 -21.27 -16.02 6.71
CA TYR A 63 -20.04 -16.80 6.53
C TYR A 63 -19.22 -16.81 7.81
N TYR A 64 -18.77 -18.00 8.22
CA TYR A 64 -17.88 -18.26 9.35
C TYR A 64 -16.69 -19.09 8.87
N TYR A 65 -15.60 -19.02 9.62
CA TYR A 65 -14.47 -19.92 9.44
C TYR A 65 -14.07 -20.51 10.78
N PHE A 66 -13.83 -21.82 10.78
CA PHE A 66 -13.34 -22.58 11.92
C PHE A 66 -11.97 -23.16 11.57
N ASP A 67 -11.02 -23.07 12.50
CA ASP A 67 -9.69 -23.61 12.27
C ASP A 67 -9.66 -25.14 12.28
N TYR A 68 -8.48 -25.74 12.15
CA TYR A 68 -8.30 -27.19 12.15
C TYR A 68 -8.74 -27.87 13.47
N ASN A 69 -8.81 -27.14 14.58
CA ASN A 69 -9.31 -27.61 15.85
C ASN A 69 -10.82 -27.38 16.01
N GLY A 70 -11.46 -26.76 15.01
CA GLY A 70 -12.85 -26.36 15.02
C GLY A 70 -13.11 -25.08 15.77
N GLU A 71 -12.10 -24.30 16.12
CA GLU A 71 -12.24 -23.04 16.85
C GLU A 71 -12.65 -21.91 15.89
N MET A 72 -13.73 -21.20 16.22
CA MET A 72 -14.22 -20.07 15.43
C MET A 72 -13.19 -18.92 15.45
N VAL A 73 -12.88 -18.37 14.28
CA VAL A 73 -11.91 -17.29 14.14
C VAL A 73 -12.57 -15.91 14.18
N ILE A 74 -11.80 -14.88 14.56
CA ILE A 74 -12.19 -13.46 14.54
C ILE A 74 -11.03 -12.60 14.02
N GLY A 75 -11.29 -11.33 13.69
CA GLY A 75 -10.29 -10.39 13.22
C GLY A 75 -9.70 -10.76 11.85
N TRP A 76 -8.44 -10.42 11.64
CA TRP A 76 -7.74 -10.68 10.38
C TRP A 76 -7.27 -12.12 10.26
N GLN A 77 -7.67 -12.79 9.16
CA GLN A 77 -7.34 -14.19 8.89
C GLN A 77 -6.77 -14.37 7.49
N TYR A 78 -5.66 -15.09 7.39
CA TYR A 78 -5.08 -15.51 6.11
C TYR A 78 -5.44 -16.98 5.86
N ILE A 79 -6.52 -17.21 5.13
CA ILE A 79 -7.17 -18.50 4.99
C ILE A 79 -7.50 -18.82 3.54
N PRO A 80 -7.67 -20.10 3.19
CA PRO A 80 -8.07 -20.53 1.84
C PRO A 80 -9.35 -19.82 1.40
N MET A 81 -9.42 -19.47 0.10
CA MET A 81 -10.64 -18.92 -0.49
C MET A 81 -11.79 -19.94 -0.36
N PRO A 82 -13.03 -19.49 -0.15
CA PRO A 82 -14.17 -20.34 -0.30
C PRO A 82 -14.26 -20.84 -1.75
N ASP A 83 -14.53 -22.13 -1.94
CA ASP A 83 -14.62 -22.74 -3.26
C ASP A 83 -15.83 -22.17 -4.03
N LYS A 84 -15.59 -21.64 -5.23
CA LYS A 84 -16.67 -21.19 -6.11
C LYS A 84 -17.39 -22.41 -6.69
N GLY A 85 -18.46 -22.88 -6.03
CA GLY A 85 -19.36 -23.90 -6.56
C GLY A 85 -19.47 -25.18 -5.76
N SER A 86 -18.66 -25.40 -4.72
CA SER A 86 -19.02 -26.36 -3.70
C SER A 86 -19.90 -25.67 -2.65
N THR A 87 -20.95 -26.34 -2.23
CA THR A 87 -21.63 -26.00 -0.98
C THR A 87 -20.55 -25.82 0.10
N ILE A 88 -20.48 -24.62 0.66
CA ILE A 88 -19.58 -24.35 1.77
C ILE A 88 -19.97 -25.33 2.89
N GLY A 89 -19.15 -26.29 3.13
CA GLY A 89 -19.39 -27.37 4.09
C GLY A 89 -18.13 -28.22 4.25
N PRO A 90 -18.08 -29.12 5.22
CA PRO A 90 -16.89 -29.91 5.47
C PRO A 90 -16.45 -30.59 4.17
N TYR A 91 -15.18 -30.42 3.82
CA TYR A 91 -14.59 -31.18 2.74
C TYR A 91 -14.75 -32.70 3.06
N PRO A 92 -15.41 -33.50 2.21
CA PRO A 92 -15.43 -34.90 2.44
C PRO A 92 -13.99 -35.41 2.47
N ASN A 93 -13.68 -36.28 3.43
CA ASN A 93 -12.37 -36.89 3.66
C ASN A 93 -11.65 -37.18 2.34
N GLY A 94 -10.55 -36.49 2.06
CA GLY A 94 -9.64 -36.86 0.99
C GLY A 94 -9.24 -35.80 -0.04
N ILE A 95 -9.40 -34.52 0.20
CA ILE A 95 -8.84 -33.50 -0.72
C ILE A 95 -7.31 -33.53 -0.62
N ARG A 96 -6.69 -33.85 -1.75
CA ARG A 96 -5.22 -33.80 -1.89
C ARG A 96 -4.75 -32.36 -1.75
N LEU A 97 -3.67 -32.13 -1.01
CA LEU A 97 -2.99 -30.85 -0.76
C LEU A 97 -2.63 -30.04 -2.04
N GLU A 98 -2.60 -30.70 -3.19
CA GLU A 98 -2.32 -30.12 -4.51
C GLU A 98 -3.44 -29.23 -5.08
N TYR A 99 -4.62 -29.20 -4.46
CA TYR A 99 -5.78 -28.36 -4.83
C TYR A 99 -6.18 -27.38 -3.72
N MET A 100 -5.28 -27.01 -2.83
CA MET A 100 -5.61 -25.95 -1.87
C MET A 100 -5.83 -24.63 -2.61
N PRO A 101 -7.02 -24.02 -2.54
CA PRO A 101 -7.26 -22.72 -3.10
C PRO A 101 -6.27 -21.72 -2.49
N MET A 102 -5.82 -20.75 -3.29
CA MET A 102 -4.90 -19.73 -2.80
C MET A 102 -5.49 -19.05 -1.57
N SER A 103 -4.70 -18.94 -0.49
CA SER A 103 -5.13 -18.24 0.70
C SER A 103 -5.14 -16.74 0.43
N LYS A 104 -6.12 -16.05 1.01
CA LYS A 104 -6.27 -14.60 0.99
C LYS A 104 -6.55 -14.08 2.39
N TRP A 105 -6.44 -12.75 2.57
CA TRP A 105 -6.80 -12.11 3.81
C TRP A 105 -8.28 -11.76 3.82
N TYR A 106 -8.95 -12.10 4.94
CA TYR A 106 -10.34 -11.79 5.25
C TYR A 106 -10.45 -11.16 6.65
N TYR A 107 -11.53 -10.45 6.90
CA TYR A 107 -11.80 -9.85 8.19
C TYR A 107 -13.13 -10.36 8.76
N PHE A 108 -13.07 -10.88 9.98
CA PHE A 108 -14.23 -11.37 10.72
C PHE A 108 -14.47 -10.46 11.93
N ASN A 109 -15.74 -10.14 12.21
CA ASN A 109 -16.08 -9.37 13.41
C ASN A 109 -15.92 -10.19 14.69
N GLN A 110 -16.25 -9.59 15.83
CA GLN A 110 -16.14 -10.24 17.14
C GLN A 110 -17.11 -11.42 17.33
N ASP A 111 -18.18 -11.49 16.52
CA ASP A 111 -19.12 -12.61 16.51
C ASP A 111 -18.67 -13.75 15.58
N GLY A 112 -17.50 -13.63 14.96
CA GLY A 112 -16.95 -14.60 13.99
C GLY A 112 -17.57 -14.50 12.59
N VAL A 113 -18.36 -13.48 12.30
CA VAL A 113 -19.00 -13.29 11.00
C VAL A 113 -18.05 -12.60 10.05
N LEU A 114 -17.85 -13.20 8.86
CA LEU A 114 -17.12 -12.55 7.77
C LEU A 114 -17.75 -11.18 7.48
N GLN A 115 -16.91 -10.17 7.40
CA GLN A 115 -17.34 -8.86 6.93
C GLN A 115 -17.22 -8.83 5.41
N GLU A 116 -18.36 -8.81 4.73
CA GLU A 116 -18.46 -8.80 3.28
C GLU A 116 -18.17 -7.41 2.72
N PHE A 117 -17.02 -6.86 3.10
CA PHE A 117 -16.56 -5.56 2.62
C PHE A 117 -16.22 -5.60 1.14
N VAL A 118 -16.55 -4.52 0.43
CA VAL A 118 -16.13 -4.22 -0.93
C VAL A 118 -15.70 -2.75 -0.98
N GLY A 119 -14.59 -2.47 -1.65
CA GLY A 119 -14.05 -1.12 -1.74
C GLY A 119 -13.30 -0.69 -0.47
N TRP A 120 -13.20 0.63 -0.27
CA TRP A 120 -12.42 1.22 0.82
C TRP A 120 -13.10 1.05 2.18
N GLN A 121 -12.31 0.58 3.15
CA GLN A 121 -12.70 0.47 4.55
C GLN A 121 -11.62 1.07 5.45
N GLN A 122 -12.03 1.69 6.55
CA GLN A 122 -11.12 2.12 7.62
C GLN A 122 -11.28 1.17 8.79
N LEU A 123 -10.27 0.37 9.04
CA LEU A 123 -10.27 -0.68 10.06
C LEU A 123 -9.06 -0.53 10.97
N GLU A 124 -9.05 -1.26 12.08
CA GLU A 124 -7.89 -1.37 12.94
C GLU A 124 -6.66 -1.88 12.17
N LEU A 125 -5.49 -1.35 12.52
CA LEU A 125 -4.24 -1.73 11.85
C LEU A 125 -4.01 -3.23 12.01
N LYS A 126 -3.81 -3.90 10.88
CA LYS A 126 -3.50 -5.33 10.82
C LYS A 126 -2.10 -5.58 11.35
N ASP A 127 -1.99 -5.91 12.61
CA ASP A 127 -0.75 -6.20 13.33
C ASP A 127 -0.77 -7.57 14.02
N SER A 128 0.29 -7.91 14.75
CA SER A 128 0.41 -9.19 15.47
C SER A 128 -0.64 -9.41 16.55
N LEU A 129 -1.31 -8.36 17.02
CA LEU A 129 -2.32 -8.46 18.08
C LEU A 129 -3.70 -8.83 17.52
N THR A 130 -3.98 -8.47 16.27
CA THR A 130 -5.29 -8.68 15.63
C THR A 130 -5.32 -9.86 14.66
N VAL A 131 -4.14 -10.30 14.19
CA VAL A 131 -4.03 -11.36 13.18
C VAL A 131 -4.08 -12.75 13.81
N GLY A 132 -4.88 -13.63 13.21
CA GLY A 132 -4.96 -15.04 13.60
C GLY A 132 -5.69 -15.28 14.92
N LYS A 133 -6.41 -14.30 15.46
CA LYS A 133 -7.19 -14.46 16.69
C LYS A 133 -8.37 -15.39 16.50
N LYS A 134 -8.72 -16.03 17.60
CA LYS A 134 -9.89 -16.90 17.74
C LYS A 134 -10.87 -16.26 18.70
N HIS A 135 -12.14 -16.58 18.56
CA HIS A 135 -13.17 -16.10 19.47
C HIS A 135 -12.85 -16.54 20.91
N GLY A 136 -12.97 -15.61 21.85
CA GLY A 136 -12.69 -15.84 23.28
C GLY A 136 -11.22 -15.65 23.70
N GLU A 137 -10.30 -15.44 22.77
CA GLU A 137 -8.96 -14.98 23.14
C GLU A 137 -9.04 -13.51 23.56
N GLY A 138 -8.68 -13.23 24.81
CA GLY A 138 -8.64 -11.87 25.34
C GLY A 138 -7.77 -10.97 24.48
N TRP A 139 -8.30 -9.86 24.04
CA TRP A 139 -7.53 -8.81 23.35
C TRP A 139 -7.32 -7.65 24.33
N GLU A 140 -6.13 -7.55 24.86
CA GLU A 140 -5.67 -6.33 25.49
C GLU A 140 -5.02 -5.47 24.40
N GLY A 141 -5.84 -4.82 23.61
CA GLY A 141 -5.38 -3.90 22.56
C GLY A 141 -4.70 -2.67 23.17
N PRO A 142 -3.86 -1.96 22.39
CA PRO A 142 -3.35 -0.67 22.83
C PRO A 142 -4.54 0.27 23.12
N GLU A 143 -4.41 1.14 24.11
CA GLU A 143 -5.42 2.13 24.49
C GLU A 143 -5.91 3.01 23.35
N VAL A 144 -5.13 3.10 22.28
CA VAL A 144 -5.46 3.82 21.04
C VAL A 144 -5.39 2.86 19.85
N LEU A 145 -6.55 2.54 19.29
CA LEU A 145 -6.65 1.79 18.04
C LEU A 145 -6.01 2.59 16.92
N LYS A 146 -4.96 2.06 16.31
CA LYS A 146 -4.39 2.62 15.08
C LYS A 146 -5.26 2.17 13.91
N LEU A 147 -5.91 3.12 13.25
CA LEU A 147 -6.73 2.85 12.08
C LEU A 147 -5.91 3.02 10.80
N ALA A 148 -6.17 2.17 9.83
CA ALA A 148 -5.64 2.29 8.48
C ALA A 148 -6.75 2.10 7.43
N TYR A 149 -6.49 2.57 6.21
CA TYR A 149 -7.39 2.33 5.09
C TYR A 149 -6.96 1.06 4.36
N TYR A 150 -7.95 0.22 4.05
CA TYR A 150 -7.82 -1.03 3.32
C TYR A 150 -8.80 -1.04 2.16
N TYR A 151 -8.52 -1.82 1.14
CA TYR A 151 -9.43 -2.03 0.02
C TYR A 151 -9.76 -3.53 -0.12
N PHE A 152 -11.04 -3.85 -0.30
CA PHE A 152 -11.50 -5.21 -0.49
C PHE A 152 -12.02 -5.41 -1.90
N ASP A 153 -11.61 -6.52 -2.53
CA ASP A 153 -12.10 -6.95 -3.82
C ASP A 153 -13.55 -7.46 -3.75
N GLN A 154 -14.16 -7.77 -4.88
CA GLN A 154 -15.55 -8.23 -4.96
C GLN A 154 -15.78 -9.59 -4.28
N ASP A 155 -14.74 -10.33 -4.01
CA ASP A 155 -14.77 -11.59 -3.25
C ASP A 155 -14.52 -11.38 -1.75
N HIS A 156 -14.65 -10.14 -1.27
CA HIS A 156 -14.46 -9.73 0.11
C HIS A 156 -13.05 -9.94 0.67
N SER A 157 -12.09 -10.21 -0.22
CA SER A 157 -10.69 -10.38 0.18
C SER A 157 -9.91 -9.08 0.10
N LEU A 158 -8.89 -8.97 0.96
CA LEU A 158 -8.02 -7.81 1.03
C LEU A 158 -7.17 -7.67 -0.24
N LYS A 159 -7.19 -6.47 -0.82
CA LYS A 159 -6.30 -6.04 -1.91
C LYS A 159 -4.92 -5.65 -1.41
N THR A 160 -3.88 -5.96 -2.20
CA THR A 160 -2.50 -5.51 -1.97
C THR A 160 -1.85 -5.04 -3.27
N GLY A 161 -0.79 -4.24 -3.16
CA GLY A 161 -0.09 -3.70 -4.31
C GLY A 161 -0.81 -2.49 -4.91
N TRP A 162 -0.62 -2.26 -6.20
CA TRP A 162 -1.22 -1.12 -6.89
C TRP A 162 -2.71 -1.29 -7.11
N LEU A 163 -3.46 -0.22 -6.85
CA LEU A 163 -4.89 -0.11 -7.07
C LEU A 163 -5.20 1.17 -7.86
N TYR A 164 -5.92 1.02 -8.97
CA TYR A 164 -6.50 2.15 -9.69
C TYR A 164 -7.97 2.29 -9.30
N ASP A 165 -8.32 3.41 -8.67
CA ASP A 165 -9.67 3.70 -8.23
C ASP A 165 -9.98 5.19 -8.38
N GLN A 166 -11.19 5.52 -8.85
CA GLN A 166 -11.66 6.90 -9.03
C GLN A 166 -10.62 7.82 -9.72
N SER A 167 -10.03 7.33 -10.82
CA SER A 167 -9.02 8.04 -11.65
C SER A 167 -7.67 8.30 -10.96
N ASN A 168 -7.40 7.66 -9.84
CA ASN A 168 -6.14 7.76 -9.12
C ASN A 168 -5.51 6.38 -8.89
N TRP A 169 -4.18 6.34 -8.86
CA TRP A 169 -3.43 5.18 -8.41
C TRP A 169 -3.11 5.30 -6.93
N TYR A 170 -3.31 4.20 -6.21
CA TYR A 170 -2.98 4.03 -4.80
C TYR A 170 -2.05 2.84 -4.63
N TYR A 171 -1.31 2.81 -3.53
CA TYR A 171 -0.49 1.66 -3.19
C TYR A 171 -0.90 1.10 -1.84
N LEU A 172 -1.27 -0.17 -1.86
CA LEU A 172 -1.59 -0.98 -0.69
C LEU A 172 -0.37 -1.84 -0.37
N ALA A 173 0.11 -1.79 0.86
CA ALA A 173 1.32 -2.50 1.23
C ALA A 173 1.26 -3.97 0.81
N LYS A 174 2.32 -4.47 0.20
CA LYS A 174 2.47 -5.90 -0.10
C LYS A 174 2.75 -6.65 1.20
N THR A 175 2.25 -7.87 1.33
CA THR A 175 2.62 -8.76 2.43
C THR A 175 4.11 -9.07 2.33
N GLY A 176 4.86 -8.83 3.40
CA GLY A 176 6.29 -9.12 3.42
C GLY A 176 6.58 -10.62 3.39
N ASN A 177 7.59 -11.04 2.61
CA ASN A 177 8.05 -12.44 2.53
C ASN A 177 8.84 -12.90 3.77
N SER A 178 9.11 -12.02 4.72
CA SER A 178 9.94 -12.33 5.89
C SER A 178 9.08 -12.53 7.12
N GLY A 179 8.65 -13.78 7.38
CA GLY A 179 8.26 -14.29 8.70
C GLY A 179 7.22 -13.52 9.52
N ASN A 180 7.02 -12.26 9.23
CA ASN A 180 6.04 -11.39 9.86
C ASN A 180 4.74 -11.50 9.06
N LYS A 181 3.85 -12.39 9.46
CA LYS A 181 2.56 -12.68 8.82
C LYS A 181 1.61 -11.47 8.75
N ASN A 182 2.01 -10.32 9.27
CA ASN A 182 1.09 -9.33 9.79
C ASN A 182 1.06 -8.01 9.04
N LEU A 183 1.92 -7.81 8.06
CA LEU A 183 2.03 -6.50 7.42
C LEU A 183 1.61 -6.59 5.96
N GLY A 184 0.70 -5.73 5.57
CA GLY A 184 0.25 -5.59 4.19
C GLY A 184 -1.23 -5.25 4.08
N GLY A 185 -1.59 -4.66 2.94
CA GLY A 185 -2.95 -4.22 2.62
C GLY A 185 -3.27 -2.80 3.07
N GLU A 186 -2.55 -2.22 4.03
CA GLU A 186 -2.78 -0.85 4.42
C GLU A 186 -2.37 0.15 3.32
N ARG A 187 -3.18 1.18 3.10
CA ARG A 187 -2.91 2.25 2.15
C ARG A 187 -1.68 3.05 2.58
N ARG A 188 -0.73 3.21 1.67
CA ARG A 188 0.52 3.94 1.87
C ARG A 188 0.41 5.38 1.39
N SER A 189 1.29 6.24 1.94
CA SER A 189 1.52 7.61 1.49
C SER A 189 3.01 7.96 1.61
N GLY A 190 3.42 9.08 1.02
CA GLY A 190 4.83 9.48 0.95
C GLY A 190 5.62 8.65 -0.07
N TRP A 191 6.93 8.57 0.12
CA TRP A 191 7.81 7.80 -0.74
C TRP A 191 7.63 6.30 -0.54
N ILE A 192 7.46 5.58 -1.63
CA ILE A 192 7.45 4.12 -1.65
C ILE A 192 8.46 3.59 -2.67
N ASN A 193 9.05 2.44 -2.36
CA ASN A 193 9.87 1.70 -3.31
C ASN A 193 9.14 0.39 -3.66
N ASP A 194 8.81 0.23 -4.94
CA ASP A 194 8.24 -1.01 -5.45
C ASP A 194 9.12 -1.57 -6.56
N ASN A 195 9.73 -2.75 -6.33
CA ASN A 195 10.64 -3.42 -7.26
C ASN A 195 11.78 -2.49 -7.75
N SER A 196 12.48 -1.83 -6.81
CA SER A 196 13.59 -0.89 -7.06
C SER A 196 13.18 0.39 -7.82
N THR A 197 11.89 0.66 -7.96
CA THR A 197 11.38 1.90 -8.53
C THR A 197 10.71 2.74 -7.44
N TRP A 198 11.12 4.01 -7.35
CA TRP A 198 10.54 4.94 -6.39
C TRP A 198 9.33 5.65 -6.96
N TYR A 199 8.32 5.82 -6.12
CA TYR A 199 7.07 6.54 -6.37
C TYR A 199 6.78 7.46 -5.20
N TYR A 200 6.00 8.50 -5.43
CA TYR A 200 5.53 9.37 -4.37
C TYR A 200 4.00 9.43 -4.35
N LEU A 201 3.45 9.19 -3.18
CA LEU A 201 2.02 9.24 -2.90
C LEU A 201 1.72 10.46 -2.04
N ASP A 202 0.73 11.24 -2.40
CA ASP A 202 0.33 12.43 -1.65
C ASP A 202 0.04 12.09 -0.17
N PRO A 203 0.62 12.81 0.80
CA PRO A 203 0.45 12.48 2.22
C PRO A 203 -1.00 12.56 2.71
N THR A 204 -1.84 13.37 2.08
CA THR A 204 -3.23 13.61 2.49
C THR A 204 -4.20 12.66 1.78
N THR A 205 -4.10 12.60 0.45
CA THR A 205 -5.02 11.81 -0.38
C THR A 205 -4.54 10.38 -0.61
N ALA A 206 -3.22 10.14 -0.45
CA ALA A 206 -2.50 8.93 -0.81
C ALA A 206 -2.51 8.62 -2.33
N ALA A 207 -2.96 9.55 -3.16
CA ALA A 207 -2.91 9.40 -4.61
C ALA A 207 -1.48 9.50 -5.14
N MET A 208 -1.12 8.62 -6.08
CA MET A 208 0.18 8.65 -6.76
C MET A 208 0.37 9.97 -7.49
N GLN A 209 1.52 10.59 -7.30
CA GLN A 209 1.88 11.85 -7.92
C GLN A 209 2.65 11.65 -9.22
N THR A 210 2.56 12.64 -10.12
CA THR A 210 3.28 12.70 -11.40
C THR A 210 3.78 14.13 -11.63
N GLY A 211 4.71 14.31 -12.57
CA GLY A 211 5.29 15.61 -12.89
C GLY A 211 6.29 16.11 -11.85
N TRP A 212 6.56 17.41 -11.86
CA TRP A 212 7.49 18.03 -10.94
C TRP A 212 6.91 18.14 -9.52
N GLN A 213 7.68 17.69 -8.53
CA GLN A 213 7.31 17.71 -7.11
C GLN A 213 8.41 18.37 -6.30
N TYR A 214 8.03 19.31 -5.42
CA TYR A 214 8.96 19.94 -4.48
C TYR A 214 8.79 19.33 -3.09
N LEU A 215 9.71 18.46 -2.70
CA LEU A 215 9.61 17.63 -1.51
C LEU A 215 10.88 17.73 -0.67
N GLY A 216 10.75 18.06 0.60
CA GLY A 216 11.91 18.18 1.50
C GLY A 216 12.98 19.16 0.99
N ASN A 217 12.56 20.31 0.47
CA ASN A 217 13.42 21.36 -0.12
C ASN A 217 14.20 20.92 -1.37
N LYS A 218 13.74 19.90 -2.08
CA LYS A 218 14.32 19.41 -3.33
C LYS A 218 13.27 19.18 -4.39
N TRP A 219 13.62 19.39 -5.65
CA TRP A 219 12.78 19.07 -6.79
C TRP A 219 13.03 17.64 -7.27
N TYR A 220 11.95 16.95 -7.59
CA TYR A 220 11.93 15.62 -8.20
C TYR A 220 11.00 15.63 -9.39
N TYR A 221 11.25 14.76 -10.36
CA TYR A 221 10.31 14.54 -11.45
C TYR A 221 9.78 13.10 -11.42
N LEU A 222 8.46 12.98 -11.39
CA LEU A 222 7.75 11.71 -11.45
C LEU A 222 7.15 11.55 -12.85
N ARG A 223 7.52 10.49 -13.56
CA ARG A 223 7.04 10.22 -14.92
C ARG A 223 5.51 10.04 -14.92
N SER A 224 4.88 10.01 -16.10
CA SER A 224 3.45 9.72 -16.23
C SER A 224 3.06 8.36 -15.63
N SER A 225 3.99 7.41 -15.54
CA SER A 225 3.82 6.14 -14.83
C SER A 225 3.92 6.25 -13.31
N GLY A 226 4.20 7.43 -12.75
CA GLY A 226 4.52 7.67 -11.34
C GLY A 226 5.98 7.39 -10.97
N ALA A 227 6.75 6.71 -11.82
CA ALA A 227 8.14 6.35 -11.52
C ALA A 227 9.03 7.59 -11.42
N MET A 228 9.83 7.69 -10.35
CA MET A 228 10.81 8.76 -10.16
C MET A 228 11.86 8.70 -11.28
N ALA A 229 12.08 9.83 -11.93
CA ALA A 229 13.12 9.98 -12.94
C ALA A 229 14.50 10.18 -12.29
N THR A 230 15.53 9.67 -12.95
CA THR A 230 16.94 9.86 -12.60
C THR A 230 17.75 10.12 -13.89
N GLY A 231 18.93 10.74 -13.74
CA GLY A 231 19.80 11.07 -14.86
C GLY A 231 19.27 12.25 -15.67
N TRP A 232 19.68 12.32 -16.95
CA TRP A 232 19.23 13.37 -17.86
C TRP A 232 17.73 13.23 -18.18
N TYR A 233 17.00 14.31 -18.04
CA TYR A 233 15.58 14.39 -18.31
C TYR A 233 15.25 15.61 -19.18
N LEU A 234 14.53 15.38 -20.28
CA LEU A 234 14.05 16.44 -21.17
C LEU A 234 12.59 16.74 -20.86
N ASP A 235 12.30 17.96 -20.41
CA ASP A 235 10.95 18.47 -20.23
C ASP A 235 10.67 19.58 -21.25
N GLY A 236 9.78 19.30 -22.19
CA GLY A 236 9.59 20.15 -23.37
C GLY A 236 10.87 20.27 -24.19
N SER A 237 11.50 21.46 -24.18
CA SER A 237 12.78 21.73 -24.85
C SER A 237 13.95 21.93 -23.89
N THR A 238 13.73 21.73 -22.58
CA THR A 238 14.70 22.03 -21.53
C THR A 238 15.25 20.74 -20.91
N TRP A 239 16.57 20.60 -20.88
CA TRP A 239 17.23 19.51 -20.21
C TRP A 239 17.47 19.83 -18.73
N TYR A 240 17.24 18.82 -17.90
CA TYR A 240 17.50 18.79 -16.47
C TYR A 240 18.36 17.58 -16.14
N TYR A 241 19.07 17.63 -15.02
CA TYR A 241 19.75 16.47 -14.48
C TYR A 241 19.23 16.13 -13.08
N LEU A 242 18.70 14.94 -12.96
CA LEU A 242 18.18 14.37 -11.72
C LEU A 242 19.23 13.41 -11.16
N ASP A 243 19.58 13.53 -9.90
CA ASP A 243 20.61 12.70 -9.27
C ASP A 243 20.39 11.22 -9.59
N ALA A 244 21.46 10.52 -9.99
CA ALA A 244 21.35 9.13 -10.44
C ALA A 244 20.91 8.16 -9.33
N GLN A 245 21.16 8.51 -8.06
CA GLN A 245 20.84 7.68 -6.91
C GLN A 245 19.58 8.17 -6.18
N ASN A 246 19.50 9.47 -5.94
CA ASN A 246 18.47 10.06 -5.09
C ASN A 246 17.31 10.68 -5.88
N GLY A 247 17.46 10.93 -7.19
CA GLY A 247 16.44 11.53 -8.04
C GLY A 247 16.25 13.04 -7.87
N ASP A 248 16.95 13.71 -6.95
CA ASP A 248 16.81 15.14 -6.74
C ASP A 248 17.44 15.95 -7.90
N MET A 249 16.75 17.00 -8.35
CA MET A 249 17.21 17.90 -9.40
C MET A 249 18.49 18.61 -8.99
N LYS A 250 19.51 18.56 -9.84
CA LYS A 250 20.79 19.24 -9.63
C LYS A 250 20.75 20.66 -10.19
N THR A 251 21.60 21.50 -9.61
CA THR A 251 21.86 22.89 -10.04
C THR A 251 23.37 23.17 -9.95
N GLY A 252 23.84 24.19 -10.66
CA GLY A 252 25.27 24.53 -10.70
C GLY A 252 26.09 23.59 -11.56
N TRP A 253 27.37 23.46 -11.25
CA TRP A 253 28.30 22.60 -11.97
C TRP A 253 28.08 21.12 -11.64
N ILE A 254 27.97 20.29 -12.66
CA ILE A 254 27.91 18.82 -12.54
C ILE A 254 28.90 18.16 -13.48
N TYR A 255 29.44 17.01 -13.07
CA TYR A 255 30.37 16.20 -13.87
C TYR A 255 29.73 14.84 -14.12
N VAL A 256 29.38 14.57 -15.39
CA VAL A 256 28.66 13.35 -15.79
C VAL A 256 29.29 12.79 -17.05
N GLY A 257 29.61 11.49 -17.07
CA GLY A 257 30.20 10.82 -18.23
C GLY A 257 31.46 11.49 -18.73
N ASN A 258 32.38 11.88 -17.82
CA ASN A 258 33.64 12.58 -18.11
C ASN A 258 33.48 13.97 -18.72
N THR A 259 32.32 14.62 -18.54
CA THR A 259 32.01 15.91 -19.13
C THR A 259 31.40 16.83 -18.10
N TRP A 260 31.82 18.11 -18.07
CA TRP A 260 31.22 19.14 -17.23
C TRP A 260 30.01 19.75 -17.93
N TYR A 261 28.99 20.05 -17.11
CA TYR A 261 27.76 20.75 -17.50
C TYR A 261 27.46 21.81 -16.45
N TYR A 262 26.71 22.83 -16.84
CA TYR A 262 26.21 23.83 -15.89
C TYR A 262 24.68 23.90 -15.96
N LEU A 263 24.07 23.80 -14.78
CA LEU A 263 22.62 23.90 -14.61
C LEU A 263 22.28 25.19 -13.87
N ARG A 264 21.34 25.94 -14.38
CA ARG A 264 20.85 27.16 -13.74
C ARG A 264 20.26 26.86 -12.36
N SER A 265 19.99 27.89 -11.55
CA SER A 265 19.23 27.73 -10.29
C SER A 265 17.83 27.12 -10.50
N SER A 266 17.25 27.26 -11.69
CA SER A 266 16.01 26.60 -12.11
C SER A 266 16.19 25.13 -12.46
N GLY A 267 17.40 24.59 -12.45
CA GLY A 267 17.74 23.24 -12.92
C GLY A 267 17.99 23.13 -14.42
N ALA A 268 17.64 24.15 -15.21
CA ALA A 268 17.77 24.12 -16.66
C ALA A 268 19.24 24.05 -17.12
N MET A 269 19.58 23.11 -17.98
CA MET A 269 20.91 22.98 -18.60
C MET A 269 21.21 24.19 -19.46
N VAL A 270 22.43 24.74 -19.32
CA VAL A 270 22.89 25.90 -20.09
C VAL A 270 23.52 25.44 -21.39
N THR A 271 23.29 26.22 -22.45
CA THR A 271 23.98 26.13 -23.74
C THR A 271 24.40 27.54 -24.19
N GLY A 272 25.42 27.65 -25.03
CA GLY A 272 25.98 28.93 -25.50
C GLY A 272 26.90 29.55 -24.45
N TRP A 273 27.17 30.85 -24.61
CA TRP A 273 27.98 31.63 -23.65
C TRP A 273 27.21 31.96 -22.37
N PHE A 274 27.88 31.77 -21.24
CA PHE A 274 27.30 32.07 -19.91
C PHE A 274 28.39 32.49 -18.92
N GLN A 275 27.98 33.18 -17.85
CA GLN A 275 28.90 33.70 -16.81
C GLN A 275 28.60 33.07 -15.46
N VAL A 276 29.67 32.66 -14.76
CA VAL A 276 29.60 32.14 -13.38
C VAL A 276 30.72 32.81 -12.59
N ASN A 277 30.36 33.48 -11.47
CA ASN A 277 31.32 34.19 -10.59
C ASN A 277 32.28 35.12 -11.34
N GLY A 278 31.77 35.87 -12.32
CA GLY A 278 32.55 36.83 -13.11
C GLY A 278 33.39 36.25 -14.23
N LYS A 279 33.43 34.91 -14.40
CA LYS A 279 34.15 34.21 -15.47
C LYS A 279 33.19 33.75 -16.56
N TRP A 280 33.61 33.88 -17.82
CA TRP A 280 32.84 33.42 -18.99
C TRP A 280 33.21 32.01 -19.36
N TYR A 281 32.18 31.23 -19.75
CA TYR A 281 32.25 29.86 -20.20
C TYR A 281 31.39 29.65 -21.43
N TYR A 282 31.65 28.60 -22.16
CA TYR A 282 30.80 28.21 -23.30
C TYR A 282 30.39 26.73 -23.15
N ALA A 283 29.09 26.46 -23.30
CA ALA A 283 28.56 25.10 -23.43
C ALA A 283 28.02 24.87 -24.83
N TYR A 284 28.39 23.75 -25.43
CA TYR A 284 27.86 23.32 -26.73
C TYR A 284 26.34 23.11 -26.66
N SER A 285 25.73 22.90 -27.87
CA SER A 285 24.29 22.57 -27.93
C SER A 285 23.92 21.28 -27.16
N SER A 286 24.88 20.39 -26.97
CA SER A 286 24.75 19.20 -26.07
C SER A 286 24.79 19.53 -24.58
N GLY A 287 25.08 20.77 -24.20
CA GLY A 287 25.36 21.19 -22.82
C GLY A 287 26.79 20.96 -22.36
N ALA A 288 27.62 20.23 -23.12
CA ALA A 288 29.00 19.93 -22.74
C ALA A 288 29.85 21.21 -22.68
N LEU A 289 30.62 21.39 -21.61
CA LEU A 289 31.54 22.50 -21.46
C LEU A 289 32.64 22.44 -22.52
N ALA A 290 32.87 23.53 -23.20
CA ALA A 290 34.03 23.70 -24.12
C ALA A 290 35.29 23.91 -23.28
N VAL A 291 36.35 23.16 -23.56
CA VAL A 291 37.65 23.25 -22.90
C VAL A 291 38.77 23.18 -23.90
N ASN A 292 39.89 23.88 -23.65
CA ASN A 292 41.09 23.92 -24.52
C ASN A 292 40.76 24.14 -26.00
N THR A 293 39.88 25.07 -26.34
CA THR A 293 39.41 25.27 -27.71
C THR A 293 39.04 26.72 -27.96
N LYS A 294 38.90 27.08 -29.26
CA LYS A 294 38.35 28.37 -29.69
C LYS A 294 36.87 28.22 -30.06
N VAL A 295 36.05 29.11 -29.53
CA VAL A 295 34.62 29.23 -29.87
C VAL A 295 34.35 30.70 -30.26
N ASP A 296 33.79 30.91 -31.41
CA ASP A 296 33.48 32.26 -31.95
C ASP A 296 34.69 33.19 -31.94
N GLY A 297 35.94 32.63 -32.12
CA GLY A 297 37.18 33.40 -32.07
C GLY A 297 37.80 33.59 -30.67
N TYR A 298 37.07 33.26 -29.63
CA TYR A 298 37.52 33.37 -28.25
C TYR A 298 38.10 32.03 -27.73
N TYR A 299 39.24 32.08 -27.00
CA TYR A 299 39.86 30.87 -26.47
C TYR A 299 39.33 30.57 -25.08
N VAL A 300 38.93 29.34 -24.85
CA VAL A 300 38.60 28.81 -23.51
C VAL A 300 39.71 27.84 -23.05
N ASN A 301 40.20 28.00 -21.81
CA ASN A 301 41.30 27.24 -21.26
C ASN A 301 40.85 25.81 -20.82
N TYR A 302 41.74 25.08 -20.14
CA TYR A 302 41.48 23.71 -19.66
C TYR A 302 40.38 23.65 -18.57
N ASN A 303 40.09 24.75 -17.89
CA ASN A 303 38.98 24.90 -16.95
C ASN A 303 37.68 25.32 -17.65
N GLY A 304 37.69 25.52 -18.96
CA GLY A 304 36.58 26.07 -19.72
C GLY A 304 36.37 27.58 -19.58
N GLU A 305 37.30 28.29 -18.92
CA GLU A 305 37.23 29.73 -18.70
C GLU A 305 37.73 30.48 -19.97
N TRP A 306 36.97 31.44 -20.45
CA TRP A 306 37.45 32.37 -21.45
C TRP A 306 38.65 33.16 -20.93
N VAL A 307 39.70 33.18 -21.70
CA VAL A 307 40.93 33.95 -21.45
C VAL A 307 41.25 34.83 -22.66
N GLN A 308 41.80 36.01 -22.40
CA GLN A 308 42.23 36.96 -23.44
C GLN A 308 43.50 36.49 -24.12
#